data_2deaff8fb01a09f9519730018202ae2b
#
_entry.id   2deaff8fb01a09f9519730018202ae2b
#
_cell.length_a   1.000
_cell.length_b   1.000
_cell.length_c   1.000
_cell.angle_alpha   90.00
_cell.angle_beta   90.00
_cell.angle_gamma   90.00
#
_symmetry.space_group_name_H-M   'P 1'
#
loop_
_entity.id
_entity.type
_entity.pdbx_description
1 polymer ?
#
loop_
_entity_poly.entity_id
_entity_poly.type
_entity_poly.pdbx_seq_one_letter_code
_entity_poly.pdbx_strand_id
1 'polypeptide(L)'
;MENGRKLLRGIALAAIAVIGLGGIALFASPSQAAETRPDVIRIDAIGQLKKKLEMPPAVFLHDEHTKALAAAGQDCSVCHTAAANGHTVKFQREDDGADPKKLEKLYHNGCIGCHENMASNNRKTGPLDGECRACHNTKLPYKAERKPVKMGSKSLHYMHVSSKVIVNPANPDENCGVCHHVYDEQLKKLVWKKGKEDACAACHGEKAEGAKPSLQTAVHTKCVWCHENVAQSSRAYLTAQAESKKAEAPKGKKLSAKEAQAEAQAEAAAIEAAIVTGPTTCAGCHTEAAQSEFKRISPVPRLMRGQPDATVLLPVNSASRPEGAPEAGMKPVVFNHKAHEASVDSCRTCHHVRIESCTVCHTVDGNKDGKFVKLADAMHAKTSDSSCVGCHQQTVMSKKECAGCHGAVPVMPADSCATCHKDVKGITSAQIADGSAFKLSKEQLADIAAKNVAEEPAPAKPLPAADIPETVTIGVLSNDFEPCVFPHRKIYEALVKGAGESGLAAAFHTSPTSMCAACHHNSPVEGLKTPPKCASCHGIQADKMAADANKPSLKAAYHQQCMACHDRMKVAKPAATDCAGCHTPRVK
;
A
#
# COMPACT_ATOMS: atom_id res chain seq x y z
N MET A 1 52.26 -22.57 38.96
CA MET A 1 53.28 -21.50 38.90
C MET A 1 52.56 -20.32 38.27
N GLU A 2 52.04 -19.44 39.08
CA GLU A 2 52.66 -18.14 39.44
C GLU A 2 52.88 -17.27 38.23
N ASN A 3 52.44 -16.08 38.10
CA ASN A 3 52.16 -14.91 38.92
C ASN A 3 51.54 -13.87 37.96
N GLY A 4 50.80 -12.94 38.27
CA GLY A 4 50.56 -12.08 39.42
C GLY A 4 50.02 -10.74 38.95
N ARG A 5 48.98 -10.37 39.46
CA ARG A 5 48.56 -9.18 40.20
C ARG A 5 49.32 -7.84 39.98
N LYS A 6 48.44 -6.81 39.96
CA LYS A 6 48.67 -5.38 40.32
C LYS A 6 48.94 -4.46 39.13
N LEU A 7 48.36 -3.29 39.01
CA LEU A 7 48.25 -2.21 39.99
C LEU A 7 47.19 -1.17 39.64
N LEU A 8 46.46 -0.75 40.64
CA LEU A 8 45.63 0.45 40.72
C LEU A 8 46.52 1.71 40.91
N ARG A 9 45.89 2.86 40.61
CA ARG A 9 46.12 4.22 41.15
C ARG A 9 46.79 5.23 40.24
N GLY A 10 46.10 6.37 40.16
CA GLY A 10 46.62 7.67 39.80
C GLY A 10 45.52 8.72 39.59
N ILE A 11 44.97 9.23 40.70
CA ILE A 11 44.16 10.45 40.75
C ILE A 11 45.12 11.64 40.64
N ALA A 12 44.81 12.62 39.79
CA ALA A 12 45.29 13.99 40.02
C ALA A 12 44.25 14.99 39.49
N LEU A 13 43.66 15.72 40.44
CA LEU A 13 42.91 16.97 40.25
C LEU A 13 43.80 18.05 39.64
N ALA A 14 43.27 18.80 38.69
CA ALA A 14 43.69 20.19 38.47
C ALA A 14 42.45 21.03 38.20
N ALA A 15 42.04 21.76 39.22
CA ALA A 15 41.07 22.84 39.12
C ALA A 15 41.79 24.08 38.57
N ILE A 16 41.28 24.64 37.46
CA ILE A 16 41.56 26.03 37.08
C ILE A 16 40.21 26.72 36.85
N ALA A 17 39.91 27.64 37.75
CA ALA A 17 38.84 28.59 37.65
C ALA A 17 39.20 29.66 36.61
N VAL A 18 38.33 29.88 35.62
CA VAL A 18 38.27 31.13 34.86
C VAL A 18 36.84 31.64 34.93
N ILE A 19 36.68 32.71 35.68
CA ILE A 19 35.51 33.57 35.73
C ILE A 19 35.52 34.45 34.48
N GLY A 20 34.40 34.53 33.79
CA GLY A 20 34.23 35.61 32.85
C GLY A 20 33.13 35.43 31.82
N LEU A 21 32.04 36.17 32.00
CA LEU A 21 31.06 36.67 31.06
C LEU A 21 29.90 35.73 30.67
N GLY A 22 28.76 36.12 31.23
CA GLY A 22 27.44 35.56 31.01
C GLY A 22 26.99 35.62 29.56
N GLY A 23 26.71 34.45 29.05
CA GLY A 23 25.80 34.24 27.97
C GLY A 23 24.73 33.30 28.48
N ILE A 24 23.54 33.81 28.75
CA ILE A 24 22.35 32.98 28.99
C ILE A 24 22.06 32.30 27.69
N ALA A 25 22.65 31.12 27.45
CA ALA A 25 22.20 30.21 26.45
C ALA A 25 20.83 29.68 26.93
N LEU A 26 19.76 30.26 26.43
CA LEU A 26 18.45 29.65 26.46
C LEU A 26 18.57 28.31 25.69
N PHE A 27 18.81 27.26 26.45
CA PHE A 27 18.59 25.91 25.95
C PHE A 27 17.07 25.80 25.65
N ALA A 28 16.69 26.10 24.42
CA ALA A 28 15.43 25.68 23.90
C ALA A 28 15.44 24.16 23.99
N SER A 29 14.72 23.60 24.96
CA SER A 29 14.43 22.17 25.00
C SER A 29 13.86 21.79 23.64
N PRO A 30 14.37 20.75 22.96
CA PRO A 30 13.75 20.31 21.72
C PRO A 30 12.27 20.09 22.02
N SER A 31 11.38 20.76 21.31
CA SER A 31 9.96 20.51 21.42
C SER A 31 9.79 19.04 21.07
N GLN A 32 9.49 18.21 22.07
CA GLN A 32 9.13 16.82 21.83
C GLN A 32 7.96 16.84 20.86
N ALA A 33 8.17 16.26 19.68
CA ALA A 33 7.08 16.10 18.72
C ALA A 33 5.94 15.40 19.46
N ALA A 34 4.74 15.97 19.38
CA ALA A 34 3.59 15.43 20.08
C ALA A 34 3.40 13.97 19.67
N GLU A 35 3.28 13.07 20.64
CA GLU A 35 3.05 11.64 20.41
C GLU A 35 1.76 11.46 19.62
N THR A 36 1.80 10.65 18.57
CA THR A 36 0.60 10.30 17.80
C THR A 36 -0.10 9.09 18.40
N ARG A 37 -1.40 9.21 18.66
CA ARG A 37 -2.22 8.14 19.26
C ARG A 37 -3.45 7.83 18.42
N PRO A 38 -3.66 6.56 18.01
CA PRO A 38 -4.85 6.15 17.25
C PRO A 38 -6.07 5.87 18.15
N ASP A 39 -5.87 5.67 19.45
CA ASP A 39 -6.90 5.26 20.41
C ASP A 39 -7.70 6.41 21.03
N VAL A 40 -7.44 7.63 20.60
CA VAL A 40 -8.16 8.81 21.06
C VAL A 40 -9.57 8.83 20.48
N ILE A 41 -10.58 8.69 21.32
CA ILE A 41 -11.98 8.83 20.95
C ILE A 41 -12.53 10.12 21.56
N ARG A 42 -13.14 10.96 20.73
CA ARG A 42 -13.93 12.11 21.19
C ARG A 42 -15.37 11.68 21.32
N ILE A 43 -15.89 11.67 22.55
CA ILE A 43 -17.28 11.32 22.83
C ILE A 43 -18.12 12.57 22.61
N ASP A 44 -18.75 12.64 21.44
CA ASP A 44 -19.58 13.76 20.99
C ASP A 44 -21.03 13.36 20.69
N ALA A 45 -21.51 12.30 21.30
CA ALA A 45 -22.88 11.82 21.08
C ALA A 45 -23.94 12.88 21.39
N ILE A 46 -23.70 13.70 22.41
CA ILE A 46 -24.61 14.80 22.80
C ILE A 46 -24.47 15.99 21.82
N GLY A 47 -23.27 16.30 21.34
CA GLY A 47 -23.03 17.38 20.38
C GLY A 47 -23.73 17.17 19.04
N GLN A 48 -23.99 15.93 18.67
CA GLN A 48 -24.77 15.59 17.48
C GLN A 48 -26.27 15.90 17.66
N LEU A 49 -26.75 16.00 18.88
CA LEU A 49 -28.15 16.27 19.24
C LEU A 49 -28.40 17.73 19.66
N LYS A 50 -27.39 18.41 20.18
CA LYS A 50 -27.46 19.81 20.64
C LYS A 50 -26.56 20.73 19.83
N LYS A 51 -27.03 21.91 19.46
CA LYS A 51 -26.24 22.92 18.74
C LYS A 51 -25.09 23.53 19.57
N LYS A 52 -25.19 23.50 20.90
CA LYS A 52 -24.19 24.07 21.79
C LYS A 52 -24.01 23.17 23.01
N LEU A 53 -22.76 22.79 23.25
CA LEU A 53 -22.33 22.07 24.45
C LEU A 53 -21.81 23.07 25.49
N GLU A 54 -22.00 22.76 26.77
CA GLU A 54 -21.43 23.53 27.90
C GLU A 54 -19.93 23.25 28.05
N MET A 55 -19.53 22.01 27.79
CA MET A 55 -18.15 21.55 27.84
C MET A 55 -17.74 20.95 26.47
N PRO A 56 -16.45 21.00 26.09
CA PRO A 56 -16.00 20.29 24.90
C PRO A 56 -16.27 18.79 25.01
N PRO A 57 -16.35 18.05 23.87
CA PRO A 57 -16.47 16.60 23.89
C PRO A 57 -15.43 15.94 24.79
N ALA A 58 -15.84 14.93 25.55
CA ALA A 58 -14.92 14.20 26.41
C ALA A 58 -13.89 13.43 25.56
N VAL A 59 -12.66 13.37 26.05
CA VAL A 59 -11.58 12.61 25.44
C VAL A 59 -11.40 11.29 26.16
N PHE A 60 -11.48 10.21 25.42
CA PHE A 60 -11.37 8.85 25.91
C PHE A 60 -10.22 8.13 25.23
N LEU A 61 -9.32 7.53 26.01
CA LEU A 61 -8.18 6.77 25.55
C LEU A 61 -8.53 5.29 25.57
N HIS A 62 -9.03 4.79 24.44
CA HIS A 62 -9.61 3.45 24.36
C HIS A 62 -8.63 2.34 24.74
N ASP A 63 -7.39 2.37 24.20
CA ASP A 63 -6.40 1.32 24.44
C ASP A 63 -5.90 1.29 25.90
N GLU A 64 -5.87 2.44 26.58
CA GLU A 64 -5.52 2.49 28.02
C GLU A 64 -6.59 1.77 28.85
N HIS A 65 -7.86 2.01 28.56
CA HIS A 65 -8.96 1.33 29.24
C HIS A 65 -9.00 -0.16 28.91
N THR A 66 -8.82 -0.53 27.65
CA THR A 66 -8.76 -1.95 27.23
C THR A 66 -7.63 -2.70 27.94
N LYS A 67 -6.45 -2.10 28.06
CA LYS A 67 -5.32 -2.69 28.80
C LYS A 67 -5.62 -2.83 30.30
N ALA A 68 -6.20 -1.79 30.90
CA ALA A 68 -6.55 -1.80 32.33
C ALA A 68 -7.61 -2.87 32.65
N LEU A 69 -8.63 -3.02 31.80
CA LEU A 69 -9.66 -4.04 31.93
C LEU A 69 -9.09 -5.46 31.74
N ALA A 70 -8.27 -5.68 30.71
CA ALA A 70 -7.62 -6.97 30.47
C ALA A 70 -6.73 -7.38 31.66
N ALA A 71 -5.98 -6.45 32.25
CA ALA A 71 -5.19 -6.69 33.46
C ALA A 71 -6.04 -7.03 34.68
N ALA A 72 -7.33 -6.62 34.69
CA ALA A 72 -8.32 -6.95 35.73
C ALA A 72 -9.13 -8.22 35.40
N GLY A 73 -8.82 -8.94 34.31
CA GLY A 73 -9.57 -10.11 33.85
C GLY A 73 -10.97 -9.77 33.30
N GLN A 74 -11.15 -8.52 32.87
CA GLN A 74 -12.40 -8.02 32.29
C GLN A 74 -12.26 -7.80 30.79
N ASP A 75 -13.36 -7.87 30.07
CA ASP A 75 -13.42 -7.77 28.61
C ASP A 75 -14.25 -6.56 28.13
N CYS A 76 -14.54 -6.53 26.86
CA CYS A 76 -15.26 -5.45 26.18
C CYS A 76 -16.69 -5.27 26.68
N SER A 77 -17.29 -6.31 27.26
CA SER A 77 -18.71 -6.29 27.75
C SER A 77 -18.94 -5.31 28.89
N VAL A 78 -17.88 -4.90 29.60
CA VAL A 78 -17.95 -3.87 30.64
C VAL A 78 -18.49 -2.54 30.10
N CYS A 79 -18.13 -2.20 28.88
CA CYS A 79 -18.48 -0.92 28.23
C CYS A 79 -19.45 -1.08 27.06
N HIS A 80 -19.45 -2.24 26.40
CA HIS A 80 -20.21 -2.49 25.19
C HIS A 80 -21.26 -3.57 25.38
N THR A 81 -22.49 -3.33 24.94
CA THR A 81 -23.54 -4.35 24.98
C THR A 81 -23.27 -5.46 23.98
N ALA A 82 -23.67 -6.68 24.33
CA ALA A 82 -23.56 -7.82 23.43
C ALA A 82 -24.43 -7.62 22.18
N ALA A 83 -23.92 -8.07 21.05
CA ALA A 83 -24.61 -8.14 19.76
C ALA A 83 -24.54 -9.57 19.23
N ALA A 84 -25.35 -9.89 18.22
CA ALA A 84 -25.46 -11.25 17.68
C ALA A 84 -24.09 -11.87 17.25
N ASN A 85 -23.10 -11.04 16.86
CA ASN A 85 -21.76 -11.46 16.47
C ASN A 85 -20.69 -10.54 17.08
N GLY A 86 -20.69 -10.36 18.39
CA GLY A 86 -19.73 -9.54 19.11
C GLY A 86 -20.37 -8.49 20.03
N HIS A 87 -19.78 -7.30 20.04
CA HIS A 87 -20.23 -6.19 20.87
C HIS A 87 -20.63 -5.00 19.99
N THR A 88 -21.60 -4.20 20.48
CA THR A 88 -21.90 -2.91 19.82
C THR A 88 -20.68 -1.98 19.92
N VAL A 89 -20.50 -1.11 18.94
CA VAL A 89 -19.43 -0.08 18.99
C VAL A 89 -19.82 1.14 19.84
N LYS A 90 -21.00 1.12 20.49
CA LYS A 90 -21.52 2.21 21.29
C LYS A 90 -21.48 1.85 22.77
N PHE A 91 -21.15 2.82 23.60
CA PHE A 91 -21.06 2.63 25.04
C PHE A 91 -22.44 2.29 25.64
N GLN A 92 -22.59 1.09 26.22
CA GLN A 92 -23.75 0.58 26.94
C GLN A 92 -25.12 0.86 26.28
N ARG A 93 -25.15 0.93 24.92
CA ARG A 93 -26.38 1.15 24.17
C ARG A 93 -26.30 0.58 22.76
N GLU A 94 -27.45 0.30 22.18
CA GLU A 94 -27.55 -0.17 20.79
C GLU A 94 -27.76 0.97 19.80
N ASP A 95 -28.49 2.01 20.21
CA ASP A 95 -28.79 3.19 19.40
C ASP A 95 -28.15 4.47 19.96
N ASP A 96 -28.32 5.60 19.29
CA ASP A 96 -27.78 6.88 19.75
C ASP A 96 -28.70 7.60 20.73
N GLY A 97 -29.94 7.09 20.93
CA GLY A 97 -30.95 7.73 21.76
C GLY A 97 -31.23 9.18 21.31
N ALA A 98 -32.41 9.67 21.57
CA ALA A 98 -32.79 11.06 21.20
C ALA A 98 -32.72 12.05 22.37
N ASP A 99 -32.46 11.58 23.57
CA ASP A 99 -32.48 12.41 24.80
C ASP A 99 -31.06 12.73 25.30
N PRO A 100 -30.58 13.99 25.08
CA PRO A 100 -29.27 14.40 25.54
C PRO A 100 -29.02 14.25 27.05
N LYS A 101 -30.03 14.43 27.88
CA LYS A 101 -29.92 14.30 29.35
C LYS A 101 -29.75 12.85 29.77
N LYS A 102 -30.42 11.93 29.09
CA LYS A 102 -30.24 10.49 29.35
C LYS A 102 -28.82 10.04 28.93
N LEU A 103 -28.33 10.53 27.79
CA LEU A 103 -26.95 10.23 27.34
C LEU A 103 -25.91 10.80 28.30
N GLU A 104 -26.09 12.04 28.76
CA GLU A 104 -25.18 12.67 29.73
C GLU A 104 -25.10 11.82 31.01
N LYS A 105 -26.26 11.46 31.56
CA LYS A 105 -26.33 10.61 32.74
C LYS A 105 -25.74 9.23 32.53
N LEU A 106 -25.93 8.63 31.34
CA LEU A 106 -25.36 7.33 30.98
C LEU A 106 -23.84 7.37 31.03
N TYR A 107 -23.23 8.37 30.37
CA TYR A 107 -21.77 8.51 30.33
C TYR A 107 -21.18 8.87 31.67
N HIS A 108 -21.75 9.85 32.39
CA HIS A 108 -21.23 10.26 33.69
C HIS A 108 -21.34 9.13 34.72
N ASN A 109 -22.49 8.49 34.84
CA ASN A 109 -22.65 7.36 35.79
C ASN A 109 -21.74 6.19 35.40
N GLY A 110 -21.64 5.87 34.12
CA GLY A 110 -20.83 4.74 33.65
C GLY A 110 -19.32 4.99 33.81
N CYS A 111 -18.82 6.15 33.41
CA CYS A 111 -17.39 6.46 33.48
C CYS A 111 -16.96 6.86 34.89
N ILE A 112 -17.60 7.86 35.50
CA ILE A 112 -17.23 8.36 36.85
C ILE A 112 -17.52 7.27 37.89
N GLY A 113 -18.66 6.63 37.84
CA GLY A 113 -19.01 5.58 38.80
C GLY A 113 -18.05 4.37 38.76
N CYS A 114 -17.54 4.02 37.56
CA CYS A 114 -16.48 3.02 37.42
C CYS A 114 -15.18 3.48 38.11
N HIS A 115 -14.76 4.73 37.86
CA HIS A 115 -13.55 5.29 38.45
C HIS A 115 -13.65 5.39 39.98
N GLU A 116 -14.78 5.81 40.51
CA GLU A 116 -15.04 5.84 41.94
C GLU A 116 -15.01 4.45 42.60
N ASN A 117 -15.58 3.46 41.92
CA ASN A 117 -15.53 2.07 42.37
C ASN A 117 -14.07 1.55 42.38
N MET A 118 -13.29 1.85 41.35
CA MET A 118 -11.88 1.48 41.31
C MET A 118 -11.07 2.15 42.41
N ALA A 119 -11.30 3.44 42.66
CA ALA A 119 -10.67 4.20 43.74
C ALA A 119 -11.02 3.63 45.14
N SER A 120 -12.28 3.32 45.37
CA SER A 120 -12.74 2.71 46.63
C SER A 120 -12.10 1.35 46.91
N ASN A 121 -11.71 0.64 45.87
CA ASN A 121 -11.00 -0.64 45.97
C ASN A 121 -9.46 -0.49 45.87
N ASN A 122 -8.92 0.70 46.11
CA ASN A 122 -7.48 1.02 46.04
C ASN A 122 -6.81 0.61 44.72
N ARG A 123 -7.56 0.65 43.63
CA ARG A 123 -7.01 0.38 42.27
C ARG A 123 -6.64 1.69 41.59
N LYS A 124 -5.65 1.64 40.72
CA LYS A 124 -5.35 2.76 39.84
C LYS A 124 -6.57 3.10 38.99
N THR A 125 -6.97 4.36 39.00
CA THR A 125 -8.16 4.83 38.30
C THR A 125 -7.89 6.09 37.47
N GLY A 126 -8.87 6.49 36.67
CA GLY A 126 -8.93 7.76 35.97
C GLY A 126 -9.53 8.88 36.84
N PRO A 127 -9.92 10.00 36.22
CA PRO A 127 -10.49 11.17 36.89
C PRO A 127 -11.77 10.84 37.67
N LEU A 128 -11.92 11.45 38.85
CA LEU A 128 -13.08 11.29 39.71
C LEU A 128 -14.12 12.40 39.49
N ASP A 129 -15.24 12.34 40.21
CA ASP A 129 -16.24 13.41 40.16
C ASP A 129 -15.64 14.76 40.58
N GLY A 130 -16.06 15.83 39.89
CA GLY A 130 -15.52 17.18 40.07
C GLY A 130 -14.29 17.49 39.21
N GLU A 131 -13.61 16.50 38.66
CA GLU A 131 -12.44 16.67 37.76
C GLU A 131 -12.83 16.83 36.27
N CYS A 132 -13.87 17.60 35.97
CA CYS A 132 -14.49 17.72 34.66
C CYS A 132 -13.49 17.95 33.51
N ARG A 133 -12.47 18.82 33.73
CA ARG A 133 -11.49 19.15 32.70
C ARG A 133 -10.46 18.06 32.43
N ALA A 134 -10.40 17.05 33.24
CA ALA A 134 -9.51 15.91 32.97
C ALA A 134 -10.04 15.05 31.80
N CYS A 135 -11.38 14.99 31.62
CA CYS A 135 -12.02 14.35 30.48
C CYS A 135 -12.36 15.36 29.37
N HIS A 136 -12.94 16.52 29.76
CA HIS A 136 -13.38 17.57 28.83
C HIS A 136 -12.20 18.55 28.52
N ASN A 137 -11.21 18.07 27.79
CA ASN A 137 -9.97 18.79 27.51
C ASN A 137 -9.81 19.06 26.00
N THR A 138 -9.52 20.32 25.65
CA THR A 138 -9.21 20.73 24.28
C THR A 138 -7.71 20.68 23.96
N LYS A 139 -6.84 20.70 25.00
CA LYS A 139 -5.38 20.69 24.85
C LYS A 139 -4.86 19.30 25.20
N LEU A 140 -4.54 18.55 24.17
CA LEU A 140 -3.98 17.21 24.31
C LEU A 140 -2.46 17.25 24.18
N PRO A 141 -1.70 16.50 25.00
CA PRO A 141 -0.25 16.39 24.87
C PRO A 141 0.17 15.51 23.68
N TYR A 142 -0.79 15.01 22.91
CA TYR A 142 -0.59 14.09 21.79
C TYR A 142 -1.51 14.46 20.61
N LYS A 143 -1.14 13.99 19.43
CA LYS A 143 -1.93 14.13 18.20
C LYS A 143 -2.78 12.87 18.01
N ALA A 144 -4.08 13.05 17.92
CA ALA A 144 -5.01 11.98 17.56
C ALA A 144 -4.86 11.67 16.06
N GLU A 145 -4.35 10.48 15.71
CA GLU A 145 -4.17 10.07 14.33
C GLU A 145 -4.42 8.57 14.17
N ARG A 146 -5.22 8.22 13.18
CA ARG A 146 -5.48 6.84 12.78
C ARG A 146 -5.02 6.63 11.35
N LYS A 147 -4.10 5.71 11.13
CA LYS A 147 -3.76 5.27 9.77
C LYS A 147 -4.88 4.37 9.24
N PRO A 148 -5.49 4.68 8.09
CA PRO A 148 -6.51 3.82 7.50
C PRO A 148 -5.99 2.42 7.24
N VAL A 149 -6.70 1.38 7.67
CA VAL A 149 -6.29 -0.01 7.45
C VAL A 149 -6.60 -0.44 6.02
N LYS A 150 -5.58 -0.87 5.30
CA LYS A 150 -5.72 -1.47 3.96
C LYS A 150 -6.09 -2.96 4.09
N MET A 151 -7.35 -3.25 4.42
CA MET A 151 -7.85 -4.60 4.65
C MET A 151 -7.70 -5.55 3.46
N GLY A 152 -7.62 -5.01 2.25
CA GLY A 152 -7.43 -5.79 1.02
C GLY A 152 -5.98 -6.11 0.67
N SER A 153 -5.00 -5.90 1.56
CA SER A 153 -3.62 -6.28 1.28
C SER A 153 -3.52 -7.80 1.14
N LYS A 154 -2.79 -8.28 0.14
CA LYS A 154 -2.64 -9.72 -0.13
C LYS A 154 -2.02 -10.47 1.04
N SER A 155 -0.98 -9.91 1.67
CA SER A 155 -0.32 -10.53 2.81
C SER A 155 -1.28 -10.71 3.98
N LEU A 156 -2.01 -9.65 4.36
CA LEU A 156 -3.02 -9.71 5.42
C LEU A 156 -4.13 -10.72 5.07
N HIS A 157 -4.64 -10.67 3.86
CA HIS A 157 -5.68 -11.58 3.39
C HIS A 157 -5.18 -13.03 3.38
N TYR A 158 -3.97 -13.28 2.88
CA TYR A 158 -3.37 -14.61 2.86
C TYR A 158 -3.18 -15.18 4.27
N MET A 159 -2.74 -14.38 5.25
CA MET A 159 -2.63 -14.81 6.64
C MET A 159 -3.95 -15.36 7.20
N HIS A 160 -5.08 -14.73 6.85
CA HIS A 160 -6.39 -15.18 7.30
C HIS A 160 -6.86 -16.42 6.53
N VAL A 161 -6.73 -16.42 5.20
CA VAL A 161 -7.17 -17.55 4.36
C VAL A 161 -6.38 -18.83 4.62
N SER A 162 -5.07 -18.70 4.87
CA SER A 162 -4.20 -19.85 5.17
C SER A 162 -4.27 -20.32 6.63
N SER A 163 -4.97 -19.59 7.49
CA SER A 163 -5.08 -19.92 8.91
C SER A 163 -5.92 -21.18 9.11
N LYS A 164 -5.37 -22.15 9.86
CA LYS A 164 -6.04 -23.41 10.20
C LYS A 164 -7.08 -23.26 11.32
N VAL A 165 -7.01 -22.17 12.07
CA VAL A 165 -7.96 -21.90 13.18
C VAL A 165 -9.20 -21.13 12.73
N ILE A 166 -9.20 -20.62 11.49
CA ILE A 166 -10.37 -19.97 10.90
C ILE A 166 -11.17 -21.02 10.13
N VAL A 167 -12.10 -21.67 10.80
CA VAL A 167 -12.93 -22.75 10.25
C VAL A 167 -14.32 -22.22 9.97
N ASN A 168 -14.84 -22.52 8.77
CA ASN A 168 -16.23 -22.30 8.43
C ASN A 168 -17.04 -23.55 8.83
N PRO A 169 -17.94 -23.47 9.83
CA PRO A 169 -18.70 -24.66 10.25
C PRO A 169 -19.57 -25.27 9.14
N ALA A 170 -20.03 -24.45 8.19
CA ALA A 170 -20.86 -24.89 7.06
C ALA A 170 -20.05 -25.54 5.93
N ASN A 171 -18.78 -25.22 5.80
CA ASN A 171 -17.85 -25.79 4.82
C ASN A 171 -16.42 -25.74 5.36
N PRO A 172 -15.95 -26.79 6.03
CA PRO A 172 -14.61 -26.82 6.67
C PRO A 172 -13.45 -26.64 5.68
N ASP A 173 -13.62 -26.98 4.42
CA ASP A 173 -12.60 -26.87 3.38
C ASP A 173 -12.45 -25.43 2.83
N GLU A 174 -13.36 -24.53 3.18
CA GLU A 174 -13.39 -23.17 2.64
C GLU A 174 -13.77 -22.15 3.73
N ASN A 175 -12.80 -21.37 4.18
CA ASN A 175 -13.02 -20.39 5.25
C ASN A 175 -13.47 -18.99 4.76
N CYS A 176 -13.66 -18.78 3.46
CA CYS A 176 -14.07 -17.50 2.87
C CYS A 176 -15.39 -17.00 3.46
N GLY A 177 -16.34 -17.90 3.67
CA GLY A 177 -17.67 -17.58 4.23
C GLY A 177 -17.66 -17.10 5.68
N VAL A 178 -16.54 -17.22 6.40
CA VAL A 178 -16.40 -16.66 7.75
C VAL A 178 -16.43 -15.13 7.70
N CYS A 179 -15.90 -14.53 6.62
CA CYS A 179 -15.84 -13.09 6.45
C CYS A 179 -16.78 -12.58 5.34
N HIS A 180 -16.85 -13.28 4.22
CA HIS A 180 -17.62 -12.86 3.05
C HIS A 180 -19.06 -13.39 3.08
N HIS A 181 -20.01 -12.50 2.83
CA HIS A 181 -21.43 -12.83 2.78
C HIS A 181 -22.16 -11.93 1.77
N VAL A 182 -23.32 -12.39 1.34
CA VAL A 182 -24.31 -11.62 0.58
C VAL A 182 -25.66 -11.78 1.25
N TYR A 183 -26.53 -10.78 1.11
CA TYR A 183 -27.91 -10.92 1.57
C TYR A 183 -28.71 -11.68 0.51
N ASP A 184 -29.34 -12.77 0.92
CA ASP A 184 -30.21 -13.55 0.06
C ASP A 184 -31.66 -13.10 0.27
N GLU A 185 -32.25 -12.51 -0.78
CA GLU A 185 -33.60 -11.95 -0.74
C GLU A 185 -34.70 -13.00 -0.55
N GLN A 186 -34.45 -14.23 -0.99
CA GLN A 186 -35.42 -15.32 -0.84
C GLN A 186 -35.38 -15.89 0.57
N LEU A 187 -34.18 -16.11 1.10
CA LEU A 187 -33.97 -16.67 2.43
C LEU A 187 -34.05 -15.63 3.53
N LYS A 188 -34.11 -14.33 3.18
CA LYS A 188 -34.08 -13.18 4.14
C LYS A 188 -32.94 -13.26 5.15
N LYS A 189 -31.76 -13.76 4.75
CA LYS A 189 -30.60 -13.91 5.61
C LYS A 189 -29.28 -13.71 4.86
N LEU A 190 -28.21 -13.51 5.62
CA LEU A 190 -26.85 -13.47 5.10
C LEU A 190 -26.39 -14.90 4.77
N VAL A 191 -25.87 -15.11 3.55
CA VAL A 191 -25.32 -16.37 3.08
C VAL A 191 -23.99 -16.12 2.38
N TRP A 192 -23.13 -17.11 2.38
CA TRP A 192 -21.94 -17.07 1.53
C TRP A 192 -22.26 -17.65 0.15
N LYS A 193 -21.73 -16.99 -0.90
CA LYS A 193 -21.81 -17.47 -2.29
C LYS A 193 -20.43 -17.33 -2.94
N LYS A 194 -19.87 -18.44 -3.43
CA LYS A 194 -18.61 -18.46 -4.16
C LYS A 194 -18.64 -17.54 -5.37
N GLY A 195 -17.56 -16.75 -5.56
CA GLY A 195 -17.48 -15.76 -6.64
C GLY A 195 -18.19 -14.44 -6.34
N LYS A 196 -18.70 -14.26 -5.11
CA LYS A 196 -19.32 -13.02 -4.60
C LYS A 196 -18.60 -12.47 -3.36
N GLU A 197 -17.28 -12.70 -3.27
CA GLU A 197 -16.44 -12.22 -2.18
C GLU A 197 -16.00 -10.76 -2.40
N ASP A 198 -16.98 -9.90 -2.61
CA ASP A 198 -16.74 -8.46 -2.71
C ASP A 198 -16.20 -7.89 -1.41
N ALA A 199 -15.59 -6.72 -1.49
CA ALA A 199 -15.14 -6.03 -0.29
C ALA A 199 -16.31 -5.51 0.52
N CYS A 200 -16.14 -5.42 1.85
CA CYS A 200 -17.16 -4.88 2.76
C CYS A 200 -17.74 -3.53 2.27
N ALA A 201 -16.87 -2.65 1.73
CA ALA A 201 -17.27 -1.35 1.21
C ALA A 201 -18.16 -1.39 -0.04
N ALA A 202 -18.29 -2.56 -0.72
CA ALA A 202 -19.23 -2.70 -1.83
C ALA A 202 -20.70 -2.67 -1.37
N CYS A 203 -20.95 -3.07 -0.11
CA CYS A 203 -22.28 -3.12 0.47
C CYS A 203 -22.44 -2.19 1.67
N HIS A 204 -21.40 -2.06 2.52
CA HIS A 204 -21.43 -1.21 3.71
C HIS A 204 -20.91 0.20 3.37
N GLY A 205 -21.80 1.18 3.42
CA GLY A 205 -21.47 2.59 3.19
C GLY A 205 -20.86 3.28 4.41
N GLU A 206 -20.62 4.57 4.29
CA GLU A 206 -20.13 5.41 5.40
C GLU A 206 -21.12 5.50 6.55
N LYS A 207 -22.42 5.49 6.23
CA LYS A 207 -23.53 5.51 7.19
C LYS A 207 -24.29 4.20 7.17
N ALA A 208 -24.94 3.86 8.27
CA ALA A 208 -25.85 2.73 8.34
C ALA A 208 -27.12 3.00 7.51
N GLU A 209 -27.67 1.96 6.89
CA GLU A 209 -28.88 2.00 6.07
C GLU A 209 -29.85 0.89 6.56
N GLY A 210 -30.87 1.26 7.32
CA GLY A 210 -31.76 0.29 7.94
C GLY A 210 -31.00 -0.70 8.84
N ALA A 211 -31.18 -2.00 8.63
CA ALA A 211 -30.47 -3.06 9.36
C ALA A 211 -29.01 -3.27 8.90
N LYS A 212 -28.59 -2.62 7.82
CA LYS A 212 -27.23 -2.73 7.28
C LYS A 212 -26.30 -1.75 8.02
N PRO A 213 -25.30 -2.21 8.78
CA PRO A 213 -24.41 -1.33 9.52
C PRO A 213 -23.50 -0.54 8.59
N SER A 214 -22.95 0.59 9.08
CA SER A 214 -21.91 1.30 8.38
C SER A 214 -20.66 0.42 8.20
N LEU A 215 -19.81 0.77 7.23
CA LEU A 215 -18.55 0.07 7.01
C LEU A 215 -17.69 0.01 8.29
N GLN A 216 -17.59 1.14 8.99
CA GLN A 216 -16.84 1.20 10.25
C GLN A 216 -17.39 0.20 11.28
N THR A 217 -18.69 0.18 11.51
CA THR A 217 -19.32 -0.74 12.45
C THR A 217 -19.14 -2.19 12.01
N ALA A 218 -19.42 -2.50 10.74
CA ALA A 218 -19.31 -3.86 10.22
C ALA A 218 -17.89 -4.44 10.41
N VAL A 219 -16.87 -3.65 10.10
CA VAL A 219 -15.47 -4.08 10.19
C VAL A 219 -15.03 -4.24 11.63
N HIS A 220 -15.28 -3.25 12.50
CA HIS A 220 -14.86 -3.33 13.89
C HIS A 220 -15.58 -4.49 14.60
N THR A 221 -16.89 -4.61 14.45
CA THR A 221 -17.63 -5.72 15.05
C THR A 221 -17.09 -7.07 14.58
N LYS A 222 -16.85 -7.25 13.28
CA LYS A 222 -16.42 -8.55 12.75
C LYS A 222 -14.98 -8.89 13.09
N CYS A 223 -14.05 -7.95 12.90
CA CYS A 223 -12.62 -8.22 13.13
C CYS A 223 -12.29 -8.31 14.62
N VAL A 224 -12.74 -7.35 15.42
CA VAL A 224 -12.44 -7.33 16.87
C VAL A 224 -13.04 -8.54 17.57
N TRP A 225 -14.34 -8.83 17.31
CA TRP A 225 -14.97 -10.00 17.89
C TRP A 225 -14.26 -11.32 17.55
N CYS A 226 -13.85 -11.47 16.28
CA CYS A 226 -13.10 -12.67 15.88
C CYS A 226 -11.77 -12.74 16.62
N HIS A 227 -11.02 -11.64 16.70
CA HIS A 227 -9.75 -11.61 17.40
C HIS A 227 -9.87 -11.83 18.90
N GLU A 228 -10.94 -11.41 19.53
CA GLU A 228 -11.26 -11.72 20.93
C GLU A 228 -11.48 -13.22 21.15
N ASN A 229 -12.09 -13.89 20.17
CA ASN A 229 -12.49 -15.30 20.30
C ASN A 229 -11.52 -16.27 19.61
N VAL A 230 -10.57 -15.80 18.81
CA VAL A 230 -9.66 -16.66 18.03
C VAL A 230 -8.75 -17.51 18.92
N ALA A 231 -8.40 -17.02 20.11
CA ALA A 231 -7.61 -17.80 21.07
C ALA A 231 -8.33 -19.09 21.49
N GLN A 232 -9.64 -19.00 21.77
CA GLN A 232 -10.47 -20.17 22.10
C GLN A 232 -10.57 -21.14 20.92
N SER A 233 -10.82 -20.63 19.71
CA SER A 233 -10.86 -21.44 18.49
C SER A 233 -9.52 -22.09 18.18
N SER A 234 -8.40 -21.36 18.37
CA SER A 234 -7.04 -21.88 18.22
C SER A 234 -6.76 -23.01 19.20
N ARG A 235 -7.12 -22.83 20.48
CA ARG A 235 -6.95 -23.85 21.51
C ARG A 235 -7.73 -25.10 21.16
N ALA A 236 -9.02 -24.98 20.83
CA ALA A 236 -9.86 -26.10 20.45
C ALA A 236 -9.28 -26.88 19.25
N TYR A 237 -8.83 -26.18 18.23
CA TYR A 237 -8.22 -26.77 17.05
C TYR A 237 -6.91 -27.50 17.38
N LEU A 238 -6.00 -26.89 18.14
CA LEU A 238 -4.70 -27.48 18.51
C LEU A 238 -4.87 -28.69 19.42
N THR A 239 -5.84 -28.64 20.36
CA THR A 239 -6.18 -29.78 21.22
C THR A 239 -6.69 -30.95 20.39
N ALA A 240 -7.63 -30.72 19.48
CA ALA A 240 -8.15 -31.76 18.60
C ALA A 240 -7.04 -32.38 17.70
N GLN A 241 -6.10 -31.58 17.21
CA GLN A 241 -4.94 -32.08 16.48
C GLN A 241 -4.01 -32.94 17.33
N ALA A 242 -3.77 -32.55 18.57
CA ALA A 242 -2.93 -33.31 19.50
C ALA A 242 -3.57 -34.67 19.83
N GLU A 243 -4.87 -34.69 20.08
CA GLU A 243 -5.66 -35.90 20.31
C GLU A 243 -5.64 -36.86 19.09
N SER A 244 -5.81 -36.32 17.88
CA SER A 244 -5.73 -37.08 16.63
C SER A 244 -4.37 -37.74 16.46
N LYS A 245 -3.28 -36.99 16.68
CA LYS A 245 -1.90 -37.53 16.61
C LYS A 245 -1.64 -38.63 17.65
N LYS A 246 -2.21 -38.49 18.84
CA LYS A 246 -2.11 -39.55 19.88
C LYS A 246 -2.85 -40.80 19.47
N ALA A 247 -3.99 -40.69 18.81
CA ALA A 247 -4.77 -41.82 18.33
C ALA A 247 -4.05 -42.61 17.21
N GLU A 248 -3.27 -41.90 16.38
CA GLU A 248 -2.51 -42.47 15.27
C GLU A 248 -1.13 -43.03 15.70
N ALA A 249 -0.64 -42.63 16.89
CA ALA A 249 0.66 -43.08 17.38
C ALA A 249 0.67 -44.60 17.68
N PRO A 250 1.72 -45.35 17.32
CA PRO A 250 1.83 -46.74 17.69
C PRO A 250 1.82 -46.87 19.22
N LYS A 251 1.07 -47.84 19.74
CA LYS A 251 0.95 -48.10 21.19
C LYS A 251 2.35 -48.32 21.80
N GLY A 252 2.90 -47.23 22.36
CA GLY A 252 4.23 -47.21 22.95
C GLY A 252 4.25 -47.74 24.38
N LYS A 253 5.44 -47.68 24.99
CA LYS A 253 5.74 -48.08 26.37
C LYS A 253 4.77 -47.37 27.34
N LYS A 254 4.20 -48.08 28.30
CA LYS A 254 3.39 -47.51 29.37
C LYS A 254 4.26 -46.52 30.17
N LEU A 255 3.89 -45.25 30.12
CA LEU A 255 4.48 -44.21 30.94
C LEU A 255 4.08 -44.36 32.40
N SER A 256 4.96 -44.00 33.31
CA SER A 256 4.59 -43.82 34.72
C SER A 256 3.62 -42.62 34.87
N ALA A 257 2.83 -42.59 35.93
CA ALA A 257 1.89 -41.50 36.19
C ALA A 257 2.57 -40.10 36.20
N LYS A 258 3.81 -40.03 36.69
CA LYS A 258 4.60 -38.79 36.72
C LYS A 258 5.06 -38.36 35.32
N GLU A 259 5.48 -39.30 34.49
CA GLU A 259 5.87 -39.03 33.10
C GLU A 259 4.67 -38.63 32.25
N ALA A 260 3.53 -39.31 32.42
CA ALA A 260 2.28 -38.93 31.72
C ALA A 260 1.78 -37.54 32.13
N GLN A 261 1.92 -37.17 33.39
CA GLN A 261 1.57 -35.81 33.84
C GLN A 261 2.52 -34.76 33.29
N ALA A 262 3.83 -35.02 33.24
CA ALA A 262 4.82 -34.11 32.66
C ALA A 262 4.59 -33.92 31.16
N GLU A 263 4.28 -35.00 30.43
CA GLU A 263 3.96 -34.93 29.00
C GLU A 263 2.68 -34.09 28.72
N ALA A 264 1.62 -34.31 29.52
CA ALA A 264 0.39 -33.53 29.42
C ALA A 264 0.61 -32.04 29.71
N GLN A 265 1.45 -31.73 30.69
CA GLN A 265 1.79 -30.31 30.99
C GLN A 265 2.63 -29.69 29.88
N ALA A 266 3.59 -30.40 29.31
CA ALA A 266 4.40 -29.93 28.19
C ALA A 266 3.55 -29.70 26.94
N GLU A 267 2.61 -30.58 26.65
CA GLU A 267 1.66 -30.44 25.55
C GLU A 267 0.73 -29.24 25.73
N ALA A 268 0.15 -29.09 26.93
CA ALA A 268 -0.67 -27.92 27.24
C ALA A 268 0.11 -26.61 27.08
N ALA A 269 1.34 -26.57 27.55
CA ALA A 269 2.23 -25.41 27.37
C ALA A 269 2.56 -25.16 25.90
N ALA A 270 2.77 -26.20 25.11
CA ALA A 270 3.00 -26.09 23.67
C ALA A 270 1.76 -25.56 22.93
N ILE A 271 0.57 -26.00 23.31
CA ILE A 271 -0.71 -25.50 22.78
C ILE A 271 -0.86 -24.01 23.12
N GLU A 272 -0.64 -23.60 24.37
CA GLU A 272 -0.74 -22.20 24.77
C GLU A 272 0.27 -21.31 24.02
N ALA A 273 1.50 -21.79 23.81
CA ALA A 273 2.53 -21.08 23.04
C ALA A 273 2.20 -20.96 21.53
N ALA A 274 1.41 -21.90 21.00
CA ALA A 274 1.01 -21.92 19.60
C ALA A 274 -0.32 -21.19 19.31
N ILE A 275 -1.02 -20.68 20.34
CA ILE A 275 -2.28 -19.96 20.15
C ILE A 275 -2.03 -18.71 19.32
N VAL A 276 -2.78 -18.59 18.25
CA VAL A 276 -2.79 -17.42 17.38
C VAL A 276 -3.82 -16.43 17.89
N THR A 277 -3.37 -15.20 18.16
CA THR A 277 -4.25 -14.07 18.52
C THR A 277 -4.08 -12.94 17.50
N GLY A 278 -5.15 -12.20 17.27
CA GLY A 278 -5.12 -10.98 16.47
C GLY A 278 -5.19 -9.72 17.37
N PRO A 279 -4.87 -8.54 16.83
CA PRO A 279 -4.96 -7.30 17.58
C PRO A 279 -6.42 -6.90 17.83
N THR A 280 -6.71 -6.47 19.05
CA THR A 280 -8.02 -5.96 19.47
C THR A 280 -7.99 -4.47 19.85
N THR A 281 -6.79 -3.86 19.85
CA THR A 281 -6.56 -2.45 20.19
C THR A 281 -6.49 -1.57 18.95
N CYS A 282 -6.78 -0.28 19.11
CA CYS A 282 -6.64 0.69 18.02
C CYS A 282 -5.20 0.74 17.49
N ALA A 283 -4.22 0.72 18.40
CA ALA A 283 -2.80 0.74 18.03
C ALA A 283 -2.37 -0.51 17.25
N GLY A 284 -2.95 -1.67 17.55
CA GLY A 284 -2.67 -2.93 16.85
C GLY A 284 -3.10 -2.96 15.38
N CYS A 285 -3.95 -2.00 14.96
CA CYS A 285 -4.43 -1.91 13.58
C CYS A 285 -4.09 -0.57 12.90
N HIS A 286 -4.16 0.55 13.64
CA HIS A 286 -4.16 1.90 13.10
C HIS A 286 -2.82 2.65 13.24
N THR A 287 -1.72 1.96 13.52
CA THR A 287 -0.36 2.53 13.50
C THR A 287 0.40 2.08 12.27
N GLU A 288 1.46 2.81 11.93
CA GLU A 288 2.35 2.45 10.83
C GLU A 288 3.11 1.14 11.13
N ALA A 289 3.56 0.97 12.37
CA ALA A 289 4.22 -0.25 12.83
C ALA A 289 3.32 -1.48 12.66
N ALA A 290 2.06 -1.42 13.12
CA ALA A 290 1.09 -2.50 12.96
C ALA A 290 0.84 -2.83 11.47
N GLN A 291 0.72 -1.81 10.62
CA GLN A 291 0.49 -2.03 9.19
C GLN A 291 1.72 -2.57 8.45
N SER A 292 2.92 -2.36 8.95
CA SER A 292 4.13 -3.01 8.45
C SER A 292 4.08 -4.51 8.67
N GLU A 293 3.57 -4.95 9.84
CA GLU A 293 3.37 -6.37 10.13
C GLU A 293 2.32 -7.03 9.20
N PHE A 294 1.35 -6.28 8.69
CA PHE A 294 0.38 -6.79 7.72
C PHE A 294 1.02 -7.16 6.37
N LYS A 295 2.24 -6.73 6.11
CA LYS A 295 3.01 -7.01 4.89
C LYS A 295 4.12 -8.06 5.08
N ARG A 296 4.17 -8.74 6.21
CA ARG A 296 5.26 -9.67 6.59
C ARG A 296 5.43 -10.86 5.64
N ILE A 297 4.39 -11.25 4.91
CA ILE A 297 4.48 -12.34 3.93
C ILE A 297 4.88 -11.75 2.58
N SER A 298 6.07 -12.13 2.10
CA SER A 298 6.58 -11.74 0.78
C SER A 298 7.60 -12.79 0.29
N PRO A 299 7.44 -13.33 -0.93
CA PRO A 299 6.29 -13.15 -1.82
C PRO A 299 5.00 -13.80 -1.27
N VAL A 300 3.86 -13.16 -1.52
CA VAL A 300 2.55 -13.70 -1.12
C VAL A 300 2.15 -14.78 -2.13
N PRO A 301 1.83 -16.01 -1.70
CA PRO A 301 1.31 -17.02 -2.60
C PRO A 301 0.02 -16.54 -3.29
N ARG A 302 -0.10 -16.86 -4.59
CA ARG A 302 -1.27 -16.47 -5.38
C ARG A 302 -2.52 -17.23 -4.90
N LEU A 303 -3.56 -16.49 -4.55
CA LEU A 303 -4.86 -17.08 -4.25
C LEU A 303 -5.57 -17.45 -5.54
N MET A 304 -5.81 -18.74 -5.76
CA MET A 304 -6.51 -19.24 -6.93
C MET A 304 -8.03 -19.14 -6.74
N ARG A 305 -8.69 -18.33 -7.56
CA ARG A 305 -10.13 -18.05 -7.51
C ARG A 305 -10.83 -18.33 -8.84
N GLY A 306 -10.15 -19.00 -9.77
CA GLY A 306 -10.61 -19.18 -11.14
C GLY A 306 -10.38 -17.96 -12.05
N GLN A 307 -9.57 -16.98 -11.58
CA GLN A 307 -9.14 -15.87 -12.43
C GLN A 307 -8.15 -16.36 -13.50
N PRO A 308 -8.20 -15.83 -14.75
CA PRO A 308 -7.27 -16.21 -15.80
C PRO A 308 -5.85 -15.67 -15.50
N ASP A 309 -4.83 -16.33 -16.02
CA ASP A 309 -3.43 -15.84 -15.97
C ASP A 309 -3.23 -14.64 -16.89
N ALA A 310 -3.94 -14.60 -18.00
CA ALA A 310 -3.97 -13.47 -18.94
C ALA A 310 -5.36 -13.37 -19.57
N THR A 311 -5.69 -12.20 -20.11
CA THR A 311 -6.92 -11.97 -20.86
C THR A 311 -6.69 -10.95 -21.97
N VAL A 312 -7.58 -10.93 -22.97
CA VAL A 312 -7.59 -9.87 -23.98
C VAL A 312 -8.66 -8.85 -23.63
N LEU A 313 -8.25 -7.60 -23.52
CA LEU A 313 -9.15 -6.47 -23.42
C LEU A 313 -9.51 -6.01 -24.84
N LEU A 314 -10.75 -6.23 -25.22
CA LEU A 314 -11.24 -5.81 -26.53
C LEU A 314 -11.53 -4.31 -26.53
N PRO A 315 -11.25 -3.60 -27.64
CA PRO A 315 -11.63 -2.20 -27.77
C PRO A 315 -13.15 -2.08 -27.81
N VAL A 316 -13.66 -0.89 -27.56
CA VAL A 316 -15.12 -0.66 -27.55
C VAL A 316 -15.70 -1.00 -28.92
N ASN A 317 -16.83 -1.73 -28.94
CA ASN A 317 -17.49 -2.16 -30.14
C ASN A 317 -17.89 -0.94 -31.02
N SER A 318 -17.65 -1.08 -32.32
CA SER A 318 -18.00 -0.08 -33.33
C SER A 318 -19.48 0.25 -33.43
N ALA A 319 -20.36 -0.63 -32.93
CA ALA A 319 -21.81 -0.36 -32.86
C ALA A 319 -22.18 0.86 -32.00
N SER A 320 -21.26 1.30 -31.11
CA SER A 320 -21.42 2.51 -30.30
C SER A 320 -20.64 3.71 -30.88
N ARG A 321 -20.13 3.58 -32.09
CA ARG A 321 -19.34 4.64 -32.74
C ARG A 321 -20.24 5.72 -33.31
N PRO A 322 -19.89 7.01 -33.11
CA PRO A 322 -20.52 8.10 -33.86
C PRO A 322 -20.35 7.88 -35.37
N GLU A 323 -21.37 8.14 -36.12
CA GLU A 323 -21.32 8.14 -37.58
C GLU A 323 -20.21 9.10 -38.05
N GLY A 324 -19.28 8.62 -38.90
CA GLY A 324 -18.12 9.40 -39.37
C GLY A 324 -16.81 9.26 -38.59
N ALA A 325 -16.73 8.44 -37.53
CA ALA A 325 -15.46 8.14 -36.90
C ALA A 325 -14.52 7.31 -37.78
N PRO A 326 -13.17 7.51 -37.78
CA PRO A 326 -12.28 6.81 -38.71
C PRO A 326 -12.32 5.29 -38.57
N GLU A 327 -12.18 4.56 -39.69
CA GLU A 327 -12.32 3.09 -39.77
C GLU A 327 -11.28 2.30 -38.94
N ALA A 328 -10.14 2.87 -38.64
CA ALA A 328 -9.12 2.24 -37.84
C ALA A 328 -9.50 2.31 -36.34
N GLY A 329 -10.24 1.32 -35.86
CA GLY A 329 -10.45 1.13 -34.42
C GLY A 329 -9.15 0.84 -33.67
N MET A 330 -9.11 1.16 -32.36
CA MET A 330 -8.00 0.76 -31.49
C MET A 330 -7.85 -0.77 -31.50
N LYS A 331 -6.58 -1.23 -31.48
CA LYS A 331 -6.27 -2.66 -31.39
C LYS A 331 -6.55 -3.17 -29.98
N PRO A 332 -6.76 -4.49 -29.80
CA PRO A 332 -6.89 -5.11 -28.49
C PRO A 332 -5.66 -4.91 -27.62
N VAL A 333 -5.82 -5.13 -26.30
CA VAL A 333 -4.72 -5.14 -25.35
C VAL A 333 -4.62 -6.53 -24.71
N VAL A 334 -3.47 -7.17 -24.81
CA VAL A 334 -3.16 -8.37 -24.04
C VAL A 334 -2.79 -7.97 -22.63
N PHE A 335 -3.57 -8.42 -21.65
CA PHE A 335 -3.38 -8.11 -20.25
C PHE A 335 -2.86 -9.34 -19.50
N ASN A 336 -1.62 -9.28 -19.01
CA ASN A 336 -1.00 -10.31 -18.20
C ASN A 336 -1.45 -10.15 -16.74
N HIS A 337 -2.59 -10.76 -16.38
CA HIS A 337 -3.20 -10.64 -15.06
C HIS A 337 -2.26 -11.14 -13.95
N LYS A 338 -1.63 -12.31 -14.18
CA LYS A 338 -0.68 -12.92 -13.23
C LYS A 338 0.50 -12.02 -12.87
N ALA A 339 1.10 -11.35 -13.87
CA ALA A 339 2.20 -10.42 -13.64
C ALA A 339 1.75 -9.18 -12.86
N HIS A 340 0.55 -8.64 -13.16
CA HIS A 340 -0.01 -7.51 -12.43
C HIS A 340 -0.38 -7.90 -10.99
N GLU A 341 -0.98 -9.08 -10.79
CA GLU A 341 -1.22 -9.60 -9.44
C GLU A 341 0.08 -9.70 -8.62
N ALA A 342 1.17 -10.15 -9.22
CA ALA A 342 2.47 -10.22 -8.52
C ALA A 342 3.01 -8.84 -8.13
N SER A 343 2.68 -7.80 -8.91
CA SER A 343 3.26 -6.46 -8.80
C SER A 343 2.47 -5.48 -7.91
N VAL A 344 1.25 -5.83 -7.48
CA VAL A 344 0.40 -4.97 -6.65
C VAL A 344 0.11 -5.60 -5.29
N ASP A 345 -0.12 -4.78 -4.27
CA ASP A 345 -0.41 -5.23 -2.91
C ASP A 345 -1.84 -5.77 -2.72
N SER A 346 -2.75 -5.46 -3.66
CA SER A 346 -4.16 -5.79 -3.51
C SER A 346 -4.86 -5.92 -4.86
N CYS A 347 -5.78 -6.87 -4.98
CA CYS A 347 -6.72 -6.94 -6.12
C CYS A 347 -7.53 -5.63 -6.26
N ARG A 348 -7.69 -4.91 -5.16
CA ARG A 348 -8.41 -3.64 -5.09
C ARG A 348 -7.68 -2.45 -5.72
N THR A 349 -6.43 -2.61 -6.06
CA THR A 349 -5.70 -1.60 -6.86
C THR A 349 -6.39 -1.37 -8.20
N CYS A 350 -6.95 -2.43 -8.81
CA CYS A 350 -7.69 -2.36 -10.06
C CYS A 350 -9.20 -2.55 -9.84
N HIS A 351 -9.60 -3.55 -9.04
CA HIS A 351 -11.00 -3.87 -8.73
C HIS A 351 -11.49 -3.07 -7.51
N HIS A 352 -11.60 -1.74 -7.63
CA HIS A 352 -11.79 -0.84 -6.48
C HIS A 352 -13.16 -0.93 -5.79
N VAL A 353 -14.20 -1.51 -6.42
CA VAL A 353 -15.52 -1.74 -5.81
C VAL A 353 -15.85 -3.23 -5.78
N ARG A 354 -15.95 -3.87 -6.95
CA ARG A 354 -16.27 -5.30 -7.13
C ARG A 354 -15.18 -5.99 -7.92
N ILE A 355 -15.08 -7.32 -7.80
CA ILE A 355 -14.18 -8.14 -8.62
C ILE A 355 -14.86 -8.45 -9.95
N GLU A 356 -15.06 -7.42 -10.75
CA GLU A 356 -15.70 -7.47 -12.06
C GLU A 356 -14.83 -6.77 -13.10
N SER A 357 -15.11 -6.97 -14.39
CA SER A 357 -14.47 -6.23 -15.47
C SER A 357 -14.79 -4.73 -15.36
N CYS A 358 -13.84 -3.87 -15.71
CA CYS A 358 -14.06 -2.41 -15.75
C CYS A 358 -15.28 -2.01 -16.58
N THR A 359 -15.58 -2.76 -17.67
CA THR A 359 -16.69 -2.52 -18.59
C THR A 359 -18.07 -2.74 -17.96
N VAL A 360 -18.17 -3.44 -16.83
CA VAL A 360 -19.44 -3.63 -16.10
C VAL A 360 -19.91 -2.30 -15.49
N CYS A 361 -18.98 -1.51 -14.98
CA CYS A 361 -19.30 -0.25 -14.32
C CYS A 361 -18.95 0.98 -15.18
N HIS A 362 -17.89 0.91 -16.00
CA HIS A 362 -17.46 2.00 -16.86
C HIS A 362 -17.85 1.71 -18.30
N THR A 363 -18.91 2.37 -18.77
CA THR A 363 -19.34 2.27 -20.16
C THR A 363 -18.72 3.37 -21.01
N VAL A 364 -18.88 3.33 -22.32
CA VAL A 364 -18.38 4.35 -23.26
C VAL A 364 -18.83 5.75 -22.86
N ASP A 365 -20.12 5.88 -22.55
CA ASP A 365 -20.75 7.16 -22.22
C ASP A 365 -20.76 7.45 -20.72
N GLY A 366 -20.32 6.48 -19.91
CA GLY A 366 -20.43 6.50 -18.45
C GLY A 366 -21.83 6.07 -17.99
N ASN A 367 -21.90 5.44 -16.82
CA ASN A 367 -23.15 5.09 -16.18
C ASN A 367 -23.10 5.34 -14.66
N LYS A 368 -24.24 5.17 -13.98
CA LYS A 368 -24.38 5.43 -12.54
C LYS A 368 -23.47 4.52 -11.70
N ASP A 369 -23.31 3.26 -12.07
CA ASP A 369 -22.50 2.29 -11.31
C ASP A 369 -21.01 2.64 -11.35
N GLY A 370 -20.55 3.24 -12.46
CA GLY A 370 -19.21 3.81 -12.62
C GLY A 370 -19.10 5.28 -12.23
N LYS A 371 -20.11 5.84 -11.55
CA LYS A 371 -20.16 7.28 -11.17
C LYS A 371 -19.96 8.19 -12.39
N PHE A 372 -20.47 7.79 -13.53
CA PHE A 372 -20.35 8.47 -14.83
C PHE A 372 -18.91 8.63 -15.36
N VAL A 373 -17.93 7.94 -14.77
CA VAL A 373 -16.58 7.86 -15.35
C VAL A 373 -16.64 6.99 -16.60
N LYS A 374 -16.25 7.55 -17.74
CA LYS A 374 -16.23 6.86 -19.03
C LYS A 374 -15.14 5.79 -19.05
N LEU A 375 -15.34 4.74 -19.85
CA LEU A 375 -14.39 3.65 -19.98
C LEU A 375 -12.99 4.13 -20.41
N ALA A 376 -12.93 5.08 -21.34
CA ALA A 376 -11.68 5.67 -21.79
C ALA A 376 -10.92 6.33 -20.62
N ASP A 377 -11.62 7.09 -19.78
CA ASP A 377 -11.00 7.75 -18.61
C ASP A 377 -10.60 6.73 -17.54
N ALA A 378 -11.44 5.70 -17.30
CA ALA A 378 -11.13 4.62 -16.36
C ALA A 378 -9.83 3.88 -16.74
N MET A 379 -9.53 3.76 -18.04
CA MET A 379 -8.32 3.09 -18.53
C MET A 379 -7.11 4.01 -18.67
N HIS A 380 -7.30 5.30 -18.99
CA HIS A 380 -6.22 6.19 -19.42
C HIS A 380 -6.00 7.44 -18.55
N ALA A 381 -6.82 7.69 -17.52
CA ALA A 381 -6.66 8.86 -16.66
C ALA A 381 -5.29 8.88 -15.96
N LYS A 382 -4.41 9.81 -16.34
CA LYS A 382 -3.03 9.93 -15.80
C LYS A 382 -2.98 10.23 -14.30
N THR A 383 -4.05 10.78 -13.74
CA THR A 383 -4.15 11.17 -12.32
C THR A 383 -4.77 10.08 -11.44
N SER A 384 -5.25 8.98 -12.03
CA SER A 384 -5.88 7.86 -11.32
C SER A 384 -4.91 6.71 -11.12
N ASP A 385 -4.68 6.32 -9.88
CA ASP A 385 -3.89 5.12 -9.52
C ASP A 385 -4.58 3.80 -9.88
N SER A 386 -5.88 3.85 -10.20
CA SER A 386 -6.68 2.70 -10.63
C SER A 386 -6.79 2.57 -12.15
N SER A 387 -6.27 3.51 -12.92
CA SER A 387 -6.16 3.40 -14.38
C SER A 387 -4.83 2.77 -14.79
N CYS A 388 -4.78 2.13 -15.96
CA CYS A 388 -3.54 1.56 -16.49
C CYS A 388 -2.46 2.63 -16.63
N VAL A 389 -2.77 3.72 -17.33
CA VAL A 389 -1.82 4.80 -17.61
C VAL A 389 -1.38 5.53 -16.33
N GLY A 390 -2.33 5.85 -15.45
CA GLY A 390 -2.00 6.56 -14.22
C GLY A 390 -1.17 5.71 -13.26
N CYS A 391 -1.51 4.43 -13.07
CA CYS A 391 -0.72 3.52 -12.25
C CYS A 391 0.70 3.33 -12.81
N HIS A 392 0.84 3.10 -14.11
CA HIS A 392 2.14 2.98 -14.77
C HIS A 392 2.96 4.26 -14.62
N GLN A 393 2.35 5.43 -14.84
CA GLN A 393 3.02 6.72 -14.67
C GLN A 393 3.48 6.94 -13.22
N GLN A 394 2.63 6.69 -12.23
CA GLN A 394 2.99 6.83 -10.82
C GLN A 394 4.09 5.86 -10.42
N THR A 395 4.03 4.61 -10.89
CA THR A 395 5.07 3.60 -10.64
C THR A 395 6.41 4.04 -11.21
N VAL A 396 6.44 4.53 -12.45
CA VAL A 396 7.64 5.04 -13.10
C VAL A 396 8.19 6.26 -12.37
N MET A 397 7.34 7.22 -11.99
CA MET A 397 7.78 8.43 -11.30
C MET A 397 8.18 8.20 -9.84
N SER A 398 7.69 7.16 -9.20
CA SER A 398 8.07 6.80 -7.81
C SER A 398 9.42 6.08 -7.71
N LYS A 399 9.88 5.46 -8.78
CA LYS A 399 11.16 4.76 -8.83
C LYS A 399 12.25 5.69 -9.34
N LYS A 400 13.26 5.96 -8.51
CA LYS A 400 14.38 6.84 -8.87
C LYS A 400 15.08 6.42 -10.17
N GLU A 401 15.19 5.12 -10.41
CA GLU A 401 15.84 4.54 -11.59
C GLU A 401 15.10 4.93 -12.89
N CYS A 402 13.79 5.12 -12.80
CA CYS A 402 12.94 5.47 -13.94
C CYS A 402 12.73 6.99 -14.06
N ALA A 403 12.52 7.67 -12.94
CA ALA A 403 12.18 9.09 -12.85
C ALA A 403 13.27 10.00 -13.47
N GLY A 404 14.53 9.57 -13.47
CA GLY A 404 15.63 10.31 -14.08
C GLY A 404 15.38 10.61 -15.55
N CYS A 405 14.99 9.61 -16.32
CA CYS A 405 14.68 9.75 -17.75
C CYS A 405 13.24 10.21 -17.98
N HIS A 406 12.28 9.51 -17.41
CA HIS A 406 10.85 9.79 -17.64
C HIS A 406 10.37 11.12 -17.09
N GLY A 407 11.07 11.72 -16.14
CA GLY A 407 10.78 13.07 -15.67
C GLY A 407 11.28 14.18 -16.59
N ALA A 408 12.17 13.88 -17.53
CA ALA A 408 12.73 14.83 -18.50
C ALA A 408 12.08 14.69 -19.88
N VAL A 409 11.71 13.48 -20.27
CA VAL A 409 11.06 13.20 -21.56
C VAL A 409 9.55 13.35 -21.38
N PRO A 410 8.86 14.17 -22.20
CA PRO A 410 7.39 14.22 -22.15
C PRO A 410 6.83 12.81 -22.34
N VAL A 411 6.10 12.37 -21.32
CA VAL A 411 5.58 11.00 -21.31
C VAL A 411 4.53 10.87 -22.39
N MET A 412 4.77 9.98 -23.33
CA MET A 412 3.88 9.50 -24.38
C MET A 412 3.79 10.36 -25.64
N PRO A 413 4.70 10.10 -26.61
CA PRO A 413 4.47 10.47 -28.00
C PRO A 413 3.14 9.86 -28.51
N ALA A 414 2.60 10.39 -29.59
CA ALA A 414 1.31 9.94 -30.16
C ALA A 414 1.30 8.45 -30.58
N ASP A 415 2.47 7.87 -30.82
CA ASP A 415 2.70 6.45 -31.15
C ASP A 415 2.74 5.52 -29.91
N SER A 416 2.74 6.07 -28.70
CA SER A 416 2.74 5.27 -27.45
C SER A 416 1.51 4.38 -27.30
N CYS A 417 0.40 4.68 -27.97
CA CYS A 417 -0.78 3.83 -27.99
C CYS A 417 -0.46 2.40 -28.45
N ALA A 418 0.41 2.26 -29.45
CA ALA A 418 0.84 0.97 -30.00
C ALA A 418 1.65 0.12 -29.01
N THR A 419 2.12 0.70 -27.91
CA THR A 419 2.82 -0.05 -26.85
C THR A 419 1.88 -1.04 -26.15
N CYS A 420 0.62 -0.66 -25.91
CA CYS A 420 -0.39 -1.51 -25.31
C CYS A 420 -1.34 -2.09 -26.36
N HIS A 421 -1.77 -1.27 -27.33
CA HIS A 421 -2.71 -1.64 -28.38
C HIS A 421 -1.97 -2.27 -29.56
N LYS A 422 -1.86 -3.60 -29.56
CA LYS A 422 -1.10 -4.38 -30.53
C LYS A 422 -2.01 -5.32 -31.32
N ASP A 423 -1.49 -5.87 -32.42
CA ASP A 423 -2.11 -7.01 -33.07
C ASP A 423 -2.03 -8.22 -32.13
N VAL A 424 -3.14 -8.91 -31.96
CA VAL A 424 -3.28 -10.08 -31.09
C VAL A 424 -3.50 -11.30 -31.98
N LYS A 425 -2.56 -12.23 -31.96
CA LYS A 425 -2.72 -13.50 -32.70
C LYS A 425 -3.95 -14.23 -32.20
N GLY A 426 -4.87 -14.53 -33.10
CA GLY A 426 -6.13 -15.17 -32.79
C GLY A 426 -7.35 -14.23 -32.73
N ILE A 427 -7.15 -12.92 -32.90
CA ILE A 427 -8.20 -11.92 -33.06
C ILE A 427 -7.84 -11.01 -34.23
N THR A 428 -8.71 -10.95 -35.23
CA THR A 428 -8.53 -10.13 -36.43
C THR A 428 -9.28 -8.80 -36.31
N SER A 429 -8.82 -7.79 -37.03
CA SER A 429 -9.55 -6.51 -37.13
C SER A 429 -10.97 -6.69 -37.71
N ALA A 430 -11.16 -7.66 -38.60
CA ALA A 430 -12.48 -8.00 -39.15
C ALA A 430 -13.44 -8.52 -38.06
N GLN A 431 -12.94 -9.41 -37.18
CA GLN A 431 -13.74 -9.92 -36.06
C GLN A 431 -14.08 -8.84 -35.01
N ILE A 432 -13.25 -7.83 -34.87
CA ILE A 432 -13.56 -6.66 -34.03
C ILE A 432 -14.63 -5.81 -34.72
N ALA A 433 -14.47 -5.57 -36.00
CA ALA A 433 -15.39 -4.73 -36.78
C ALA A 433 -16.81 -5.33 -36.91
N ASP A 434 -16.93 -6.64 -37.13
CA ASP A 434 -18.21 -7.34 -37.25
C ASP A 434 -18.81 -7.75 -35.90
N GLY A 435 -18.08 -7.49 -34.79
CA GLY A 435 -18.51 -7.78 -33.43
C GLY A 435 -18.39 -9.26 -33.02
N SER A 436 -17.87 -10.16 -33.87
CA SER A 436 -17.72 -11.58 -33.51
C SER A 436 -16.66 -11.80 -32.40
N ALA A 437 -15.63 -10.96 -32.31
CA ALA A 437 -14.65 -11.03 -31.22
C ALA A 437 -15.30 -10.86 -29.85
N PHE A 438 -16.37 -10.07 -29.72
CA PHE A 438 -17.08 -9.84 -28.45
C PHE A 438 -17.97 -11.01 -28.02
N LYS A 439 -18.14 -12.01 -28.86
CA LYS A 439 -18.85 -13.26 -28.56
C LYS A 439 -17.94 -14.34 -28.01
N LEU A 440 -16.62 -14.11 -27.99
CA LEU A 440 -15.67 -15.04 -27.41
C LEU A 440 -15.89 -15.18 -25.91
N SER A 441 -15.82 -16.41 -25.40
CA SER A 441 -15.94 -16.67 -23.97
C SER A 441 -14.70 -16.12 -23.20
N LYS A 442 -14.83 -15.98 -21.89
CA LYS A 442 -13.71 -15.59 -21.02
C LYS A 442 -12.53 -16.56 -21.12
N GLU A 443 -12.81 -17.83 -21.25
CA GLU A 443 -11.82 -18.90 -21.40
C GLU A 443 -11.10 -18.79 -22.76
N GLN A 444 -11.85 -18.54 -23.85
CA GLN A 444 -11.27 -18.33 -25.18
C GLN A 444 -10.34 -17.10 -25.20
N LEU A 445 -10.78 -16.00 -24.60
CA LEU A 445 -9.95 -14.79 -24.48
C LEU A 445 -8.71 -15.03 -23.61
N ALA A 446 -8.82 -15.85 -22.57
CA ALA A 446 -7.69 -16.23 -21.72
C ALA A 446 -6.68 -17.10 -22.49
N ASP A 447 -7.13 -18.08 -23.26
CA ASP A 447 -6.27 -18.96 -24.08
C ASP A 447 -5.53 -18.17 -25.16
N ILE A 448 -6.23 -17.24 -25.83
CA ILE A 448 -5.61 -16.34 -26.80
C ILE A 448 -4.56 -15.46 -26.12
N ALA A 449 -4.91 -14.87 -24.99
CA ALA A 449 -3.98 -14.01 -24.26
C ALA A 449 -2.73 -14.77 -23.76
N ALA A 450 -2.90 -15.98 -23.25
CA ALA A 450 -1.78 -16.82 -22.76
C ALA A 450 -0.77 -17.10 -23.87
N LYS A 451 -1.23 -17.40 -25.09
CA LYS A 451 -0.36 -17.61 -26.26
C LYS A 451 0.40 -16.33 -26.64
N ASN A 452 -0.27 -15.17 -26.62
CA ASN A 452 0.36 -13.90 -26.94
C ASN A 452 1.36 -13.46 -25.86
N VAL A 453 1.08 -13.69 -24.57
CA VAL A 453 2.02 -13.43 -23.46
C VAL A 453 3.26 -14.31 -23.57
N ALA A 454 3.12 -15.58 -23.94
CA ALA A 454 4.26 -16.49 -24.12
C ALA A 454 5.19 -16.10 -25.29
N GLU A 455 4.66 -15.33 -26.25
CA GLU A 455 5.39 -14.83 -27.42
C GLU A 455 5.88 -13.37 -27.24
N GLU A 456 5.68 -12.74 -26.08
CA GLU A 456 6.21 -11.41 -25.82
C GLU A 456 7.73 -11.42 -25.97
N PRO A 457 8.30 -10.41 -26.67
CA PRO A 457 9.74 -10.35 -26.89
C PRO A 457 10.47 -10.26 -25.53
N ALA A 458 11.57 -10.97 -25.43
CA ALA A 458 12.48 -10.84 -24.30
C ALA A 458 13.01 -9.39 -24.20
N PRO A 459 13.38 -8.92 -23.00
CA PRO A 459 14.04 -7.63 -22.83
C PRO A 459 15.21 -7.48 -23.82
N ALA A 460 15.37 -6.29 -24.36
CA ALA A 460 16.46 -6.02 -25.31
C ALA A 460 17.82 -6.35 -24.69
N LYS A 461 18.65 -7.07 -25.42
CA LYS A 461 20.03 -7.30 -25.01
C LYS A 461 20.82 -5.97 -25.15
N PRO A 462 21.75 -5.68 -24.23
CA PRO A 462 22.62 -4.52 -24.36
C PRO A 462 23.36 -4.51 -25.71
N LEU A 463 23.58 -3.34 -26.24
CA LEU A 463 24.46 -3.18 -27.39
C LEU A 463 25.89 -3.63 -27.04
N PRO A 464 26.67 -4.19 -28.01
CA PRO A 464 28.06 -4.52 -27.79
C PRO A 464 28.87 -3.31 -27.31
N ALA A 465 29.75 -3.50 -26.35
CA ALA A 465 30.57 -2.43 -25.79
C ALA A 465 31.41 -1.70 -26.88
N ALA A 466 31.78 -2.41 -27.96
CA ALA A 466 32.51 -1.83 -29.09
C ALA A 466 31.69 -0.78 -29.86
N ASP A 467 30.37 -0.87 -29.84
CA ASP A 467 29.46 0.04 -30.55
C ASP A 467 29.19 1.33 -29.77
N ILE A 468 29.64 1.40 -28.50
CA ILE A 468 29.39 2.53 -27.61
C ILE A 468 30.72 3.17 -27.20
N PRO A 469 30.94 4.47 -27.50
CA PRO A 469 32.12 5.17 -27.03
C PRO A 469 32.32 5.06 -25.53
N GLU A 470 33.51 4.76 -25.05
CA GLU A 470 33.83 4.70 -23.63
C GLU A 470 33.60 6.05 -22.97
N THR A 471 34.14 7.10 -23.60
CA THR A 471 34.00 8.48 -23.15
C THR A 471 33.66 9.40 -24.32
N VAL A 472 33.00 10.53 -24.01
CA VAL A 472 32.74 11.61 -24.97
C VAL A 472 33.22 12.91 -24.35
N THR A 473 34.11 13.64 -25.07
CA THR A 473 34.61 14.94 -24.64
C THR A 473 33.63 16.05 -25.05
N ILE A 474 33.09 16.76 -24.06
CA ILE A 474 32.18 17.90 -24.22
C ILE A 474 32.99 19.18 -23.97
N GLY A 475 33.43 19.84 -25.03
CA GLY A 475 34.34 21.00 -24.95
C GLY A 475 33.92 22.24 -25.75
N VAL A 476 32.76 22.21 -26.42
CA VAL A 476 32.30 23.30 -27.31
C VAL A 476 32.11 24.64 -26.56
N LEU A 477 31.84 24.61 -25.28
CA LEU A 477 31.59 25.77 -24.43
C LEU A 477 32.66 25.93 -23.33
N SER A 478 33.80 25.27 -23.44
CA SER A 478 34.82 25.27 -22.39
C SER A 478 35.64 26.57 -22.40
N ASN A 479 35.26 27.52 -21.54
CA ASN A 479 36.01 28.76 -21.28
C ASN A 479 36.69 28.72 -19.89
N ASP A 480 35.92 28.64 -18.85
CA ASP A 480 36.37 28.70 -17.44
C ASP A 480 36.79 27.33 -16.90
N PHE A 481 36.32 26.27 -17.55
CA PHE A 481 36.57 24.89 -17.17
C PHE A 481 37.24 24.11 -18.32
N GLU A 482 37.95 23.06 -17.97
CA GLU A 482 38.41 22.09 -18.93
C GLU A 482 37.23 21.36 -19.58
N PRO A 483 37.40 20.80 -20.80
CA PRO A 483 36.38 19.98 -21.44
C PRO A 483 35.93 18.84 -20.53
N CYS A 484 34.60 18.68 -20.36
CA CYS A 484 34.04 17.60 -19.55
C CYS A 484 34.23 16.26 -20.29
N VAL A 485 34.88 15.30 -19.63
CA VAL A 485 34.99 13.92 -20.09
C VAL A 485 33.82 13.11 -19.59
N PHE A 486 32.82 12.92 -20.45
CA PHE A 486 31.59 12.25 -20.13
C PHE A 486 31.75 10.72 -20.23
N PRO A 487 31.54 9.93 -19.17
CA PRO A 487 31.72 8.48 -19.16
C PRO A 487 30.52 7.77 -19.82
N HIS A 488 30.41 7.87 -21.14
CA HIS A 488 29.22 7.53 -21.92
C HIS A 488 28.81 6.07 -21.77
N ARG A 489 29.73 5.12 -21.96
CA ARG A 489 29.45 3.68 -21.85
C ARG A 489 29.01 3.29 -20.45
N LYS A 490 29.70 3.78 -19.42
CA LYS A 490 29.38 3.50 -18.01
C LYS A 490 27.96 3.92 -17.66
N ILE A 491 27.51 5.08 -18.17
CA ILE A 491 26.14 5.56 -17.92
C ILE A 491 25.12 4.69 -18.66
N TYR A 492 25.38 4.37 -19.94
CA TYR A 492 24.53 3.46 -20.70
C TYR A 492 24.36 2.10 -19.99
N GLU A 493 25.46 1.48 -19.56
CA GLU A 493 25.44 0.20 -18.87
C GLU A 493 24.65 0.26 -17.55
N ALA A 494 24.78 1.36 -16.80
CA ALA A 494 24.01 1.58 -15.58
C ALA A 494 22.50 1.70 -15.85
N LEU A 495 22.10 2.39 -16.93
CA LEU A 495 20.70 2.51 -17.35
C LEU A 495 20.11 1.18 -17.80
N VAL A 496 20.85 0.42 -18.61
CA VAL A 496 20.43 -0.91 -19.08
C VAL A 496 20.28 -1.89 -17.91
N LYS A 497 21.23 -1.87 -16.97
CA LYS A 497 21.14 -2.69 -15.76
C LYS A 497 19.88 -2.34 -14.96
N GLY A 498 19.64 -1.06 -14.68
CA GLY A 498 18.46 -0.61 -13.95
C GLY A 498 17.14 -0.97 -14.64
N ALA A 499 17.09 -0.89 -15.96
CA ALA A 499 15.94 -1.32 -16.75
C ALA A 499 15.72 -2.84 -16.67
N GLY A 500 16.79 -3.63 -16.73
CA GLY A 500 16.72 -5.10 -16.63
C GLY A 500 16.25 -5.60 -15.27
N GLU A 501 16.48 -4.86 -14.21
CA GLU A 501 16.02 -5.19 -12.84
C GLU A 501 14.54 -4.85 -12.61
N SER A 502 13.88 -4.17 -13.54
CA SER A 502 12.47 -3.78 -13.45
C SER A 502 11.63 -4.53 -14.47
N GLY A 503 10.71 -5.43 -14.03
CA GLY A 503 9.79 -6.12 -14.93
C GLY A 503 8.95 -5.17 -15.79
N LEU A 504 8.57 -4.00 -15.27
CA LEU A 504 7.87 -2.97 -16.02
C LEU A 504 8.77 -2.39 -17.13
N ALA A 505 10.01 -2.01 -16.82
CA ALA A 505 10.93 -1.48 -17.80
C ALA A 505 11.29 -2.53 -18.87
N ALA A 506 11.53 -3.77 -18.47
CA ALA A 506 11.83 -4.87 -19.39
C ALA A 506 10.72 -5.10 -20.42
N ALA A 507 9.45 -4.93 -20.02
CA ALA A 507 8.31 -5.07 -20.93
C ALA A 507 8.18 -3.93 -21.96
N PHE A 508 8.66 -2.74 -21.62
CA PHE A 508 8.54 -1.55 -22.49
C PHE A 508 9.83 -1.16 -23.21
N HIS A 509 10.99 -1.53 -22.69
CA HIS A 509 12.29 -1.27 -23.32
C HIS A 509 12.80 -2.50 -24.09
N THR A 510 12.09 -2.86 -25.14
CA THR A 510 12.39 -4.04 -25.98
C THR A 510 13.39 -3.77 -27.09
N SER A 511 13.64 -2.49 -27.45
CA SER A 511 14.70 -2.10 -28.39
C SER A 511 16.02 -1.83 -27.65
N PRO A 512 17.18 -2.32 -28.15
CA PRO A 512 18.48 -2.05 -27.55
C PRO A 512 18.85 -0.56 -27.56
N THR A 513 18.23 0.24 -28.43
CA THR A 513 18.43 1.68 -28.53
C THR A 513 17.48 2.53 -27.70
N SER A 514 16.49 1.90 -27.04
CA SER A 514 15.48 2.63 -26.27
C SER A 514 16.08 3.50 -25.16
N MET A 515 17.19 3.05 -24.54
CA MET A 515 17.90 3.84 -23.51
C MET A 515 18.62 5.07 -24.09
N CYS A 516 18.98 5.04 -25.37
CA CYS A 516 19.66 6.15 -26.03
C CYS A 516 18.76 7.38 -26.16
N ALA A 517 17.46 7.16 -26.36
CA ALA A 517 16.45 8.20 -26.54
C ALA A 517 16.32 9.16 -25.33
N ALA A 518 16.76 8.73 -24.15
CA ALA A 518 16.80 9.58 -22.96
C ALA A 518 17.70 10.82 -23.15
N CYS A 519 18.79 10.68 -23.90
CA CYS A 519 19.73 11.77 -24.19
C CYS A 519 19.66 12.21 -25.66
N HIS A 520 19.52 11.26 -26.59
CA HIS A 520 19.37 11.49 -28.01
C HIS A 520 17.90 11.62 -28.42
N HIS A 521 17.17 12.49 -27.70
CA HIS A 521 15.75 12.71 -27.93
C HIS A 521 15.49 13.35 -29.32
N ASN A 522 14.30 13.12 -29.85
CA ASN A 522 13.90 13.61 -31.19
C ASN A 522 14.82 13.20 -32.35
N SER A 523 15.61 12.16 -32.14
CA SER A 523 16.51 11.62 -33.14
C SER A 523 16.27 10.12 -33.28
N PRO A 524 15.94 9.61 -34.46
CA PRO A 524 15.84 8.18 -34.66
C PRO A 524 17.24 7.56 -34.50
N VAL A 525 17.47 6.90 -33.37
CA VAL A 525 18.75 6.24 -33.08
C VAL A 525 18.85 4.91 -33.81
N GLU A 526 17.70 4.32 -34.16
CA GLU A 526 17.62 3.08 -34.92
C GLU A 526 18.19 3.26 -36.32
N GLY A 527 19.20 2.44 -36.66
CA GLY A 527 19.87 2.50 -37.94
C GLY A 527 20.97 3.56 -38.05
N LEU A 528 21.20 4.41 -37.08
CA LEU A 528 22.30 5.37 -37.08
C LEU A 528 23.54 4.79 -36.41
N LYS A 529 24.66 4.74 -37.14
CA LYS A 529 25.98 4.37 -36.56
C LYS A 529 26.47 5.39 -35.54
N THR A 530 26.02 6.64 -35.65
CA THR A 530 26.44 7.74 -34.77
C THR A 530 25.27 8.68 -34.53
N PRO A 531 24.67 8.67 -33.34
CA PRO A 531 23.61 9.61 -32.98
C PRO A 531 24.09 11.06 -33.06
N PRO A 532 23.21 12.01 -33.43
CA PRO A 532 23.58 13.42 -33.54
C PRO A 532 24.02 14.00 -32.20
N LYS A 533 24.98 14.91 -32.22
CA LYS A 533 25.45 15.64 -31.03
C LYS A 533 24.40 16.67 -30.58
N CYS A 534 24.35 16.99 -29.31
CA CYS A 534 23.44 18.03 -28.78
C CYS A 534 23.58 19.37 -29.50
N ALA A 535 24.82 19.75 -29.87
CA ALA A 535 25.14 20.97 -30.62
C ALA A 535 24.55 21.01 -32.05
N SER A 536 24.09 19.89 -32.60
CA SER A 536 23.42 19.87 -33.91
C SER A 536 22.05 20.54 -33.89
N CYS A 537 21.41 20.59 -32.72
CA CYS A 537 20.06 21.14 -32.52
C CYS A 537 20.01 22.30 -31.52
N HIS A 538 20.92 22.30 -30.52
CA HIS A 538 21.00 23.31 -29.48
C HIS A 538 22.09 24.34 -29.77
N GLY A 539 21.74 25.60 -30.03
CA GLY A 539 22.66 26.68 -30.35
C GLY A 539 23.52 27.12 -29.15
N ILE A 540 24.70 27.64 -29.42
CA ILE A 540 25.66 28.10 -28.40
C ILE A 540 25.15 29.38 -27.73
N GLN A 541 24.50 30.28 -28.45
CA GLN A 541 23.97 31.56 -27.97
C GLN A 541 22.43 31.55 -27.92
N ALA A 542 21.88 32.03 -26.83
CA ALA A 542 20.41 32.11 -26.64
C ALA A 542 19.73 33.08 -27.62
N ASP A 543 20.43 34.15 -28.03
CA ASP A 543 19.92 35.25 -28.84
C ASP A 543 19.70 34.86 -30.32
N LYS A 544 20.34 33.81 -30.80
CA LYS A 544 20.08 33.27 -32.14
C LYS A 544 18.95 32.23 -32.19
N MET A 545 18.35 31.95 -31.06
CA MET A 545 17.27 30.99 -30.91
C MET A 545 15.85 31.61 -30.85
N ALA A 546 15.72 32.90 -31.15
CA ALA A 546 14.45 33.63 -31.10
C ALA A 546 13.33 33.05 -31.99
N ALA A 547 13.65 32.08 -32.86
CA ALA A 547 12.69 31.41 -33.72
C ALA A 547 12.04 30.17 -33.08
N ASP A 548 12.56 29.65 -31.94
CA ASP A 548 12.02 28.44 -31.32
C ASP A 548 12.19 28.50 -29.79
N ALA A 549 11.22 29.15 -29.15
CA ALA A 549 11.19 29.37 -27.69
C ALA A 549 11.25 28.06 -26.86
N ASN A 550 11.06 26.90 -27.47
CA ASN A 550 11.04 25.59 -26.83
C ASN A 550 12.41 24.89 -26.84
N LYS A 551 13.43 25.43 -27.52
CA LYS A 551 14.77 24.85 -27.55
C LYS A 551 15.70 25.56 -26.57
N PRO A 552 16.15 24.94 -25.49
CA PRO A 552 17.15 25.54 -24.61
C PRO A 552 18.50 25.71 -25.33
N SER A 553 19.28 26.73 -24.92
CA SER A 553 20.67 26.89 -25.38
C SER A 553 21.47 25.64 -25.04
N LEU A 554 22.57 25.41 -25.75
CA LEU A 554 23.42 24.22 -25.58
C LEU A 554 23.89 24.06 -24.12
N LYS A 555 24.25 25.14 -23.44
CA LYS A 555 24.62 25.13 -22.01
C LYS A 555 23.45 24.69 -21.14
N ALA A 556 22.26 25.25 -21.36
CA ALA A 556 21.06 24.89 -20.63
C ALA A 556 20.65 23.45 -20.93
N ALA A 557 20.73 23.00 -22.16
CA ALA A 557 20.42 21.63 -22.57
C ALA A 557 21.26 20.61 -21.81
N TYR A 558 22.59 20.78 -21.75
CA TYR A 558 23.46 19.89 -20.98
C TYR A 558 23.12 19.91 -19.48
N HIS A 559 23.02 21.09 -18.87
CA HIS A 559 22.77 21.18 -17.44
C HIS A 559 21.40 20.63 -17.05
N GLN A 560 20.35 20.97 -17.80
CA GLN A 560 19.01 20.42 -17.54
C GLN A 560 18.97 18.90 -17.69
N GLN A 561 19.63 18.36 -18.72
CA GLN A 561 19.65 16.92 -18.95
C GLN A 561 20.43 16.18 -17.86
N CYS A 562 21.67 16.59 -17.59
CA CYS A 562 22.54 15.87 -16.65
C CYS A 562 22.10 16.08 -15.19
N MET A 563 21.94 17.34 -14.76
CA MET A 563 21.63 17.67 -13.37
C MET A 563 20.23 17.19 -12.98
N ALA A 564 19.23 17.39 -13.84
CA ALA A 564 17.88 16.94 -13.51
C ALA A 564 17.76 15.40 -13.44
N CYS A 565 18.48 14.68 -14.29
CA CYS A 565 18.55 13.23 -14.22
C CYS A 565 19.21 12.77 -12.90
N HIS A 566 20.38 13.31 -12.56
CA HIS A 566 21.11 13.00 -11.32
C HIS A 566 20.28 13.33 -10.08
N ASP A 567 19.59 14.46 -10.06
CA ASP A 567 18.72 14.83 -8.93
C ASP A 567 17.55 13.86 -8.76
N ARG A 568 16.83 13.55 -9.85
CA ARG A 568 15.68 12.62 -9.80
C ARG A 568 16.10 11.20 -9.44
N MET A 569 17.26 10.75 -9.92
CA MET A 569 17.82 9.44 -9.60
C MET A 569 18.51 9.41 -8.23
N LYS A 570 18.65 10.56 -7.57
CA LYS A 570 19.39 10.69 -6.31
C LYS A 570 20.82 10.15 -6.42
N VAL A 571 21.50 10.49 -7.53
CA VAL A 571 22.89 10.09 -7.76
C VAL A 571 23.80 10.80 -6.77
N ALA A 572 24.59 10.05 -6.02
CA ALA A 572 25.43 10.61 -4.96
C ALA A 572 26.75 11.20 -5.50
N LYS A 573 27.30 10.61 -6.58
CA LYS A 573 28.60 11.05 -7.18
C LYS A 573 28.58 10.91 -8.71
N PRO A 574 28.73 12.03 -9.44
CA PRO A 574 28.61 13.40 -8.92
C PRO A 574 27.17 13.72 -8.55
N ALA A 575 26.97 14.47 -7.46
CA ALA A 575 25.65 14.99 -7.14
C ALA A 575 25.23 16.05 -8.17
N ALA A 576 23.91 16.29 -8.29
CA ALA A 576 23.38 17.27 -9.25
C ALA A 576 23.97 18.69 -9.09
N THR A 577 24.38 19.04 -7.86
CA THR A 577 24.97 20.35 -7.52
C THR A 577 26.49 20.32 -7.37
N ASP A 578 27.13 19.20 -7.64
CA ASP A 578 28.59 19.04 -7.57
C ASP A 578 29.24 19.46 -8.91
N CYS A 579 29.52 20.74 -9.03
CA CYS A 579 30.14 21.31 -10.24
C CYS A 579 31.52 20.68 -10.51
N ALA A 580 32.34 20.48 -9.48
CA ALA A 580 33.68 19.93 -9.59
C ALA A 580 33.69 18.44 -9.98
N GLY A 581 32.63 17.71 -9.68
CA GLY A 581 32.45 16.32 -10.09
C GLY A 581 32.25 16.12 -11.60
N CYS A 582 31.87 17.19 -12.31
CA CYS A 582 31.71 17.20 -13.77
C CYS A 582 32.73 18.11 -14.49
N HIS A 583 33.18 19.19 -13.86
CA HIS A 583 34.02 20.22 -14.41
C HIS A 583 35.33 20.36 -13.66
N THR A 584 36.45 20.25 -14.37
CA THR A 584 37.77 20.59 -13.81
C THR A 584 38.06 22.07 -14.10
N PRO A 585 38.31 22.91 -13.04
CA PRO A 585 38.69 24.30 -13.25
C PRO A 585 39.98 24.41 -14.09
N ARG A 586 40.02 25.36 -15.00
CA ARG A 586 41.28 25.70 -15.68
C ARG A 586 42.21 26.41 -14.71
N VAL A 587 43.45 25.94 -14.63
CA VAL A 587 44.53 26.69 -13.96
C VAL A 587 44.82 27.89 -14.84
N LYS A 588 44.55 29.10 -14.35
CA LYS A 588 44.88 30.36 -15.02
C LYS A 588 46.36 30.63 -14.92
#